data_1d85b6959405007edc42fccacf587da9
#
_entry.id   1d85b6959405007edc42fccacf587da9
#
_cell.length_a   1.000
_cell.length_b   1.000
_cell.length_c   1.000
_cell.angle_alpha   90.00
_cell.angle_beta   90.00
_cell.angle_gamma   90.00
#
_symmetry.space_group_name_H-M   'P 1'
#
loop_
_entity.id
_entity.type
_entity.pdbx_description
1 polymer ?
#
loop_
_entity_poly.entity_id
_entity_poly.type
_entity_poly.pdbx_seq_one_letter_code
_entity_poly.pdbx_strand_id
1 'polypeptide(L)'
;TVQTLKRLRLEIPCLSSGCCLKFKNEYENVIFEITQYAILAQKLDTPYIRVLADLEPQPDGEVDDKYLSELLKELAVIAEKYNVTLLVETNGVYSDTKRLKALLDDVANSHVAALWDIHHPYRYANETPEQTINNLGDYIKYVHVKDSIIINGQVDYRLMGEGDLPVKDILSCLQKNNYNGYISLEWVKRWADHLSDAGIVF
;
A
#
# COMPACT_ATOMS: atom_id res chain seq x y z
N THR A 1 -24.66 -4.05 1.39
CA THR A 1 -23.47 -3.18 1.13
C THR A 1 -23.46 -2.68 -0.30
N VAL A 2 -23.45 -3.53 -1.35
CA VAL A 2 -23.42 -3.10 -2.77
C VAL A 2 -24.53 -2.12 -3.10
N GLN A 3 -25.78 -2.41 -2.72
CA GLN A 3 -26.92 -1.50 -2.94
C GLN A 3 -26.75 -0.16 -2.23
N THR A 4 -26.17 -0.16 -1.03
CA THR A 4 -25.90 1.06 -0.26
C THR A 4 -24.86 1.92 -0.95
N LEU A 5 -23.76 1.32 -1.41
CA LEU A 5 -22.71 2.01 -2.15
C LEU A 5 -23.28 2.67 -3.42
N LYS A 6 -24.04 1.91 -4.23
CA LYS A 6 -24.70 2.44 -5.44
C LYS A 6 -25.63 3.60 -5.12
N ARG A 7 -26.46 3.48 -4.07
CA ARG A 7 -27.39 4.54 -3.64
C ARG A 7 -26.66 5.80 -3.21
N LEU A 8 -25.52 5.64 -2.53
CA LEU A 8 -24.71 6.76 -2.03
C LEU A 8 -23.70 7.28 -3.08
N ARG A 9 -23.60 6.62 -4.25
CA ARG A 9 -22.58 6.91 -5.27
C ARG A 9 -21.15 6.85 -4.71
N LEU A 10 -20.90 5.87 -3.86
CA LEU A 10 -19.58 5.60 -3.29
C LEU A 10 -18.92 4.43 -4.00
N GLU A 11 -17.63 4.52 -4.19
CA GLU A 11 -16.76 3.46 -4.70
C GLU A 11 -15.89 2.92 -3.57
N ILE A 12 -15.48 1.66 -3.68
CA ILE A 12 -14.43 1.08 -2.85
C ILE A 12 -13.26 0.77 -3.79
N PRO A 13 -12.29 1.67 -3.90
CA PRO A 13 -11.22 1.50 -4.88
C PRO A 13 -10.18 0.46 -4.48
N CYS A 14 -10.04 0.16 -3.19
CA CYS A 14 -9.08 -0.81 -2.67
C CYS A 14 -9.62 -1.52 -1.43
N LEU A 15 -9.37 -2.82 -1.31
CA LEU A 15 -9.54 -3.59 -0.09
C LEU A 15 -8.17 -3.79 0.57
N SER A 16 -8.03 -3.40 1.84
CA SER A 16 -6.82 -3.66 2.61
C SER A 16 -6.92 -5.03 3.30
N SER A 17 -6.16 -6.02 2.84
CA SER A 17 -6.05 -7.31 3.51
C SER A 17 -5.14 -7.23 4.73
N GLY A 18 -5.27 -8.19 5.65
CA GLY A 18 -4.35 -8.41 6.76
C GLY A 18 -3.14 -9.28 6.40
N CYS A 19 -3.10 -9.79 5.16
CA CYS A 19 -2.05 -10.71 4.73
C CYS A 19 -0.67 -10.08 4.80
N CYS A 20 0.23 -10.73 5.56
CA CYS A 20 1.66 -10.48 5.52
C CYS A 20 2.36 -11.65 4.83
N LEU A 21 2.98 -11.38 3.69
CA LEU A 21 3.46 -12.41 2.78
C LEU A 21 4.81 -13.03 3.22
N LYS A 22 5.58 -12.39 4.11
CA LYS A 22 6.91 -12.87 4.50
C LYS A 22 6.91 -14.19 5.30
N PHE A 23 5.78 -14.54 5.89
CA PHE A 23 5.68 -15.69 6.78
C PHE A 23 5.37 -16.98 6.01
N LYS A 24 6.40 -17.81 5.77
CA LYS A 24 6.28 -19.07 5.01
C LYS A 24 5.31 -20.08 5.63
N ASN A 25 5.17 -20.06 6.95
CA ASN A 25 4.22 -20.91 7.66
C ASN A 25 2.76 -20.50 7.51
N GLU A 26 2.51 -19.29 6.99
CA GLU A 26 1.16 -18.78 6.73
C GLU A 26 0.71 -18.96 5.27
N TYR A 27 1.49 -19.68 4.45
CA TYR A 27 1.24 -19.84 3.01
C TYR A 27 -0.22 -20.21 2.68
N GLU A 28 -0.75 -21.29 3.28
CA GLU A 28 -2.12 -21.74 3.03
C GLU A 28 -3.17 -20.68 3.45
N ASN A 29 -2.93 -20.00 4.57
CA ASN A 29 -3.81 -18.92 5.05
C ASN A 29 -3.77 -17.74 4.09
N VAL A 30 -2.60 -17.38 3.56
CA VAL A 30 -2.45 -16.29 2.57
C VAL A 30 -3.20 -16.61 1.29
N ILE A 31 -3.03 -17.82 0.73
CA ILE A 31 -3.77 -18.27 -0.47
C ILE A 31 -5.28 -18.22 -0.24
N PHE A 32 -5.74 -18.73 0.90
CA PHE A 32 -7.16 -18.70 1.26
C PHE A 32 -7.68 -17.25 1.39
N GLU A 33 -7.01 -16.43 2.19
CA GLU A 33 -7.42 -15.05 2.46
C GLU A 33 -7.47 -14.22 1.18
N ILE A 34 -6.42 -14.25 0.36
CA ILE A 34 -6.39 -13.51 -0.91
C ILE A 34 -7.49 -13.99 -1.85
N THR A 35 -7.78 -15.29 -1.90
CA THR A 35 -8.90 -15.81 -2.68
C THR A 35 -10.24 -15.22 -2.20
N GLN A 36 -10.47 -15.14 -0.88
CA GLN A 36 -11.71 -14.54 -0.33
C GLN A 36 -11.78 -13.03 -0.63
N TYR A 37 -10.67 -12.31 -0.51
CA TYR A 37 -10.60 -10.88 -0.88
C TYR A 37 -10.86 -10.68 -2.38
N ALA A 38 -10.32 -11.53 -3.26
CA ALA A 38 -10.54 -11.45 -4.70
C ALA A 38 -12.02 -11.68 -5.07
N ILE A 39 -12.68 -12.67 -4.44
CA ILE A 39 -14.12 -12.89 -4.59
C ILE A 39 -14.93 -11.68 -4.10
N LEU A 40 -14.54 -11.10 -2.97
CA LEU A 40 -15.21 -9.92 -2.42
C LEU A 40 -15.01 -8.70 -3.31
N ALA A 41 -13.79 -8.47 -3.76
CA ALA A 41 -13.42 -7.37 -4.66
C ALA A 41 -14.22 -7.42 -5.96
N GLN A 42 -14.32 -8.60 -6.58
CA GLN A 42 -15.16 -8.79 -7.77
C GLN A 42 -16.64 -8.45 -7.52
N LYS A 43 -17.19 -8.84 -6.35
CA LYS A 43 -18.59 -8.53 -5.99
C LYS A 43 -18.83 -7.03 -5.75
N LEU A 44 -17.80 -6.32 -5.30
CA LEU A 44 -17.85 -4.88 -4.97
C LEU A 44 -17.44 -4.00 -6.16
N ASP A 45 -16.99 -4.60 -7.27
CA ASP A 45 -16.38 -3.90 -8.40
C ASP A 45 -15.14 -3.09 -7.96
N THR A 46 -14.34 -3.69 -7.08
CA THR A 46 -13.12 -3.10 -6.50
C THR A 46 -11.90 -3.60 -7.26
N PRO A 47 -11.10 -2.70 -7.88
CA PRO A 47 -9.98 -3.12 -8.72
C PRO A 47 -8.74 -3.59 -7.95
N TYR A 48 -8.58 -3.17 -6.69
CA TYR A 48 -7.32 -3.35 -5.97
C TYR A 48 -7.49 -4.08 -4.63
N ILE A 49 -6.48 -4.88 -4.29
CA ILE A 49 -6.32 -5.51 -2.97
C ILE A 49 -4.92 -5.21 -2.46
N ARG A 50 -4.80 -4.51 -1.35
CA ARG A 50 -3.51 -4.24 -0.72
C ARG A 50 -3.03 -5.45 0.05
N VAL A 51 -1.74 -5.79 -0.09
CA VAL A 51 -1.02 -6.81 0.66
C VAL A 51 0.25 -6.22 1.28
N LEU A 52 0.67 -6.79 2.41
CA LEU A 52 1.93 -6.44 3.06
C LEU A 52 2.98 -7.51 2.74
N ALA A 53 4.08 -7.11 2.12
CA ALA A 53 5.22 -8.00 1.91
C ALA A 53 6.11 -8.10 3.18
N ASP A 54 6.10 -7.04 4.01
CA ASP A 54 6.69 -6.99 5.34
C ASP A 54 5.66 -6.46 6.35
N LEU A 55 5.75 -6.83 7.63
CA LEU A 55 4.68 -6.56 8.60
C LEU A 55 4.74 -5.12 9.16
N GLU A 56 5.90 -4.74 9.68
CA GLU A 56 6.07 -3.46 10.36
C GLU A 56 6.31 -2.32 9.36
N PRO A 57 5.88 -1.09 9.66
CA PRO A 57 6.12 0.07 8.81
C PRO A 57 7.61 0.36 8.58
N GLN A 58 8.42 0.27 9.62
CA GLN A 58 9.87 0.36 9.55
C GLN A 58 10.49 -0.98 9.16
N PRO A 59 11.63 -0.97 8.43
CA PRO A 59 12.35 -2.19 8.14
C PRO A 59 12.73 -2.94 9.43
N ASP A 60 12.24 -4.16 9.57
CA ASP A 60 12.54 -5.03 10.72
C ASP A 60 12.74 -6.47 10.24
N GLY A 61 13.96 -6.98 10.47
CA GLY A 61 14.34 -8.34 10.15
C GLY A 61 14.61 -8.60 8.67
N GLU A 62 14.70 -9.88 8.34
CA GLU A 62 14.98 -10.37 7.00
C GLU A 62 13.70 -10.77 6.27
N VAL A 63 13.68 -10.49 4.98
CA VAL A 63 12.63 -10.93 4.05
C VAL A 63 13.28 -11.67 2.89
N ASP A 64 12.76 -12.83 2.56
CA ASP A 64 13.21 -13.67 1.43
C ASP A 64 12.51 -13.22 0.14
N ASP A 65 13.18 -12.32 -0.60
CA ASP A 65 12.63 -11.74 -1.85
C ASP A 65 12.32 -12.82 -2.90
N LYS A 66 13.11 -13.91 -2.94
CA LYS A 66 12.85 -15.01 -3.88
C LYS A 66 11.56 -15.72 -3.55
N TYR A 67 11.35 -16.07 -2.28
CA TYR A 67 10.09 -16.67 -1.82
C TYR A 67 8.90 -15.75 -2.11
N LEU A 68 9.03 -14.45 -1.82
CA LEU A 68 7.95 -13.50 -2.08
C LEU A 68 7.64 -13.36 -3.57
N SER A 69 8.64 -13.38 -4.43
CA SER A 69 8.41 -13.35 -5.87
C SER A 69 7.65 -14.58 -6.35
N GLU A 70 8.05 -15.79 -5.90
CA GLU A 70 7.35 -17.03 -6.22
C GLU A 70 5.90 -17.00 -5.73
N LEU A 71 5.67 -16.60 -4.49
CA LEU A 71 4.33 -16.46 -3.92
C LEU A 71 3.48 -15.44 -4.66
N LEU A 72 4.02 -14.27 -4.99
CA LEU A 72 3.30 -13.23 -5.73
C LEU A 72 2.93 -13.68 -7.16
N LYS A 73 3.77 -14.50 -7.82
CA LYS A 73 3.44 -15.10 -9.11
C LYS A 73 2.23 -16.05 -9.00
N GLU A 74 2.15 -16.83 -7.94
CA GLU A 74 0.99 -17.69 -7.68
C GLU A 74 -0.26 -16.88 -7.35
N LEU A 75 -0.14 -15.87 -6.49
CA LEU A 75 -1.24 -14.98 -6.13
C LEU A 75 -1.74 -14.16 -7.33
N ALA A 76 -0.86 -13.83 -8.29
CA ALA A 76 -1.22 -13.14 -9.52
C ALA A 76 -2.20 -13.95 -10.38
N VAL A 77 -2.09 -15.29 -10.40
CA VAL A 77 -3.04 -16.17 -11.10
C VAL A 77 -4.45 -16.06 -10.47
N ILE A 78 -4.52 -15.96 -9.15
CA ILE A 78 -5.79 -15.73 -8.45
C ILE A 78 -6.33 -14.34 -8.80
N ALA A 79 -5.48 -13.32 -8.76
CA ALA A 79 -5.86 -11.94 -9.06
C ALA A 79 -6.39 -11.80 -10.50
N GLU A 80 -5.71 -12.40 -11.47
CA GLU A 80 -6.14 -12.44 -12.87
C GLU A 80 -7.51 -13.09 -13.04
N LYS A 81 -7.73 -14.25 -12.41
CA LYS A 81 -9.03 -14.97 -12.47
C LYS A 81 -10.21 -14.11 -12.03
N TYR A 82 -10.02 -13.22 -11.06
CA TYR A 82 -11.06 -12.34 -10.52
C TYR A 82 -10.99 -10.91 -11.05
N ASN A 83 -10.09 -10.64 -12.01
CA ASN A 83 -9.85 -9.32 -12.60
C ASN A 83 -9.57 -8.22 -11.55
N VAL A 84 -8.70 -8.53 -10.61
CA VAL A 84 -8.21 -7.60 -9.59
C VAL A 84 -6.69 -7.47 -9.68
N THR A 85 -6.12 -6.44 -9.07
CA THR A 85 -4.66 -6.27 -8.97
C THR A 85 -4.25 -6.24 -7.50
N LEU A 86 -3.25 -7.03 -7.15
CA LEU A 86 -2.62 -7.01 -5.85
C LEU A 86 -1.64 -5.84 -5.78
N LEU A 87 -1.74 -5.06 -4.74
CA LEU A 87 -0.86 -3.92 -4.51
C LEU A 87 0.05 -4.21 -3.32
N VAL A 88 1.33 -4.38 -3.58
CA VAL A 88 2.36 -4.48 -2.54
C VAL A 88 2.61 -3.07 -2.00
N GLU A 89 2.34 -2.87 -0.72
CA GLU A 89 2.57 -1.58 -0.07
C GLU A 89 4.06 -1.33 0.16
N THR A 90 4.49 -0.08 0.03
CA THR A 90 5.85 0.38 0.36
C THR A 90 6.09 0.34 1.88
N ASN A 91 6.05 -0.86 2.48
CA ASN A 91 6.09 -1.10 3.92
C ASN A 91 7.34 -1.90 4.31
N GLY A 92 7.86 -1.68 5.51
CA GLY A 92 9.01 -2.41 6.04
C GLY A 92 10.24 -2.31 5.15
N VAL A 93 10.87 -3.43 4.81
CA VAL A 93 12.06 -3.46 3.93
C VAL A 93 11.77 -2.95 2.52
N TYR A 94 10.50 -2.94 2.11
CA TYR A 94 10.07 -2.42 0.80
C TYR A 94 9.76 -0.92 0.82
N SER A 95 9.99 -0.24 1.95
CA SER A 95 10.16 1.22 1.96
C SER A 95 11.38 1.66 1.15
N ASP A 96 12.40 0.80 0.97
CA ASP A 96 13.37 0.90 -0.14
C ASP A 96 12.66 0.54 -1.45
N THR A 97 12.28 1.58 -2.19
CA THR A 97 11.47 1.39 -3.41
C THR A 97 12.27 0.79 -4.58
N LYS A 98 13.60 0.80 -4.54
CA LYS A 98 14.44 0.05 -5.50
C LYS A 98 14.30 -1.45 -5.26
N ARG A 99 14.27 -1.88 -3.98
CA ARG A 99 14.04 -3.27 -3.63
C ARG A 99 12.65 -3.72 -4.04
N LEU A 100 11.63 -2.91 -3.78
CA LEU A 100 10.28 -3.19 -4.24
C LEU A 100 10.20 -3.29 -5.75
N LYS A 101 10.84 -2.36 -6.47
CA LYS A 101 10.91 -2.43 -7.94
C LYS A 101 11.51 -3.74 -8.43
N ALA A 102 12.64 -4.16 -7.85
CA ALA A 102 13.29 -5.40 -8.21
C ALA A 102 12.37 -6.63 -8.00
N LEU A 103 11.62 -6.65 -6.90
CA LEU A 103 10.61 -7.68 -6.65
C LEU A 103 9.51 -7.67 -7.72
N LEU A 104 8.95 -6.50 -8.05
CA LEU A 104 7.89 -6.37 -9.05
C LEU A 104 8.38 -6.70 -10.46
N ASP A 105 9.62 -6.33 -10.81
CA ASP A 105 10.26 -6.69 -12.08
C ASP A 105 10.44 -8.21 -12.20
N ASP A 106 10.79 -8.91 -11.12
CA ASP A 106 10.93 -10.37 -11.12
C ASP A 106 9.58 -11.09 -11.19
N VAL A 107 8.55 -10.55 -10.53
CA VAL A 107 7.16 -11.06 -10.64
C VAL A 107 6.63 -10.89 -12.06
N ALA A 108 6.90 -9.77 -12.71
CA ALA A 108 6.59 -9.46 -14.11
C ALA A 108 5.15 -9.79 -14.52
N ASN A 109 4.16 -9.43 -13.67
CA ASN A 109 2.75 -9.69 -13.92
C ASN A 109 1.91 -8.42 -13.74
N SER A 110 1.01 -8.13 -14.69
CA SER A 110 0.16 -6.93 -14.67
C SER A 110 -0.88 -6.89 -13.54
N HIS A 111 -1.14 -8.03 -12.89
CA HIS A 111 -2.02 -8.13 -11.74
C HIS A 111 -1.28 -7.99 -10.39
N VAL A 112 0.00 -7.57 -10.43
CA VAL A 112 0.77 -7.20 -9.24
C VAL A 112 1.42 -5.84 -9.48
N ALA A 113 1.22 -4.91 -8.56
CA ALA A 113 1.70 -3.54 -8.67
C ALA A 113 2.05 -2.98 -7.28
N ALA A 114 2.27 -1.68 -7.16
CA ALA A 114 2.61 -1.00 -5.93
C ALA A 114 1.47 -0.13 -5.39
N LEU A 115 1.34 -0.13 -4.06
CA LEU A 115 0.71 0.93 -3.30
C LEU A 115 1.81 1.79 -2.70
N TRP A 116 1.88 3.04 -3.06
CA TRP A 116 2.80 3.98 -2.46
C TRP A 116 2.19 4.61 -1.22
N ASP A 117 2.60 4.16 -0.05
CA ASP A 117 2.42 4.95 1.16
C ASP A 117 3.53 6.01 1.20
N ILE A 118 3.15 7.28 1.17
CA ILE A 118 4.12 8.39 1.03
C ILE A 118 5.06 8.52 2.23
N HIS A 119 4.64 8.03 3.37
CA HIS A 119 5.35 8.15 4.64
C HIS A 119 6.58 7.22 4.70
N HIS A 120 6.41 5.95 4.30
CA HIS A 120 7.39 4.92 4.59
C HIS A 120 8.71 5.10 3.83
N PRO A 121 8.76 5.30 2.50
CA PRO A 121 10.01 5.58 1.80
C PRO A 121 10.71 6.84 2.31
N TYR A 122 9.94 7.89 2.60
CA TYR A 122 10.50 9.13 3.11
C TYR A 122 11.11 8.97 4.50
N ARG A 123 10.40 8.31 5.44
CA ARG A 123 10.82 8.16 6.84
C ARG A 123 11.89 7.09 7.04
N TYR A 124 11.78 5.98 6.35
CA TYR A 124 12.56 4.78 6.67
C TYR A 124 13.64 4.45 5.63
N ALA A 125 13.49 4.92 4.39
CA ALA A 125 14.51 4.76 3.35
C ALA A 125 15.20 6.08 2.96
N ASN A 126 14.82 7.22 3.57
CA ASN A 126 15.32 8.55 3.24
C ASN A 126 15.19 8.90 1.74
N GLU A 127 14.16 8.40 1.09
CA GLU A 127 13.87 8.68 -0.31
C GLU A 127 13.14 10.00 -0.47
N THR A 128 13.55 10.79 -1.47
CA THR A 128 12.74 11.92 -1.92
C THR A 128 11.54 11.44 -2.73
N PRO A 129 10.46 12.24 -2.86
CA PRO A 129 9.33 11.90 -3.72
C PRO A 129 9.72 11.57 -5.15
N GLU A 130 10.69 12.31 -5.71
CA GLU A 130 11.22 12.08 -7.05
C GLU A 130 11.93 10.72 -7.17
N GLN A 131 12.69 10.33 -6.14
CA GLN A 131 13.36 9.04 -6.12
C GLN A 131 12.35 7.89 -6.13
N THR A 132 11.32 7.96 -5.29
CA THR A 132 10.24 6.96 -5.26
C THR A 132 9.52 6.86 -6.61
N ILE A 133 9.14 7.99 -7.21
CA ILE A 133 8.51 8.01 -8.54
C ILE A 133 9.46 7.44 -9.62
N ASN A 134 10.74 7.80 -9.59
CA ASN A 134 11.72 7.29 -10.56
C ASN A 134 11.95 5.78 -10.42
N ASN A 135 11.85 5.26 -9.20
CA ASN A 135 11.99 3.83 -8.95
C ASN A 135 10.73 3.06 -9.37
N LEU A 136 9.55 3.46 -8.87
CA LEU A 136 8.31 2.70 -9.04
C LEU A 136 7.52 3.06 -10.30
N GLY A 137 7.50 4.35 -10.69
CA GLY A 137 6.86 4.80 -11.94
C GLY A 137 5.46 4.24 -12.14
N ASP A 138 5.27 3.54 -13.26
CA ASP A 138 3.97 2.98 -13.67
C ASP A 138 3.45 1.84 -12.76
N TYR A 139 4.29 1.32 -11.86
CA TYR A 139 3.83 0.35 -10.86
C TYR A 139 2.89 0.98 -9.83
N ILE A 140 2.97 2.30 -9.58
CA ILE A 140 2.11 2.97 -8.59
C ILE A 140 0.67 3.02 -9.12
N LYS A 141 -0.23 2.25 -8.49
CA LYS A 141 -1.67 2.23 -8.82
C LYS A 141 -2.54 2.86 -7.75
N TYR A 142 -2.02 3.01 -6.54
CA TYR A 142 -2.73 3.56 -5.40
C TYR A 142 -1.78 4.31 -4.48
N VAL A 143 -2.26 5.36 -3.81
CA VAL A 143 -1.44 6.15 -2.90
C VAL A 143 -2.13 6.28 -1.55
N HIS A 144 -1.41 5.97 -0.47
CA HIS A 144 -1.79 6.34 0.89
C HIS A 144 -1.07 7.63 1.28
N VAL A 145 -1.80 8.55 1.90
CA VAL A 145 -1.25 9.78 2.47
C VAL A 145 -1.51 9.83 3.96
N LYS A 146 -0.51 10.19 4.70
CA LYS A 146 -0.54 10.49 6.14
C LYS A 146 0.59 11.44 6.46
N ASP A 147 0.52 12.11 7.61
CA ASP A 147 1.53 13.08 8.01
C ASP A 147 2.06 12.79 9.42
N SER A 148 3.28 13.19 9.69
CA SER A 148 3.95 12.97 10.98
C SER A 148 5.10 13.95 11.17
N ILE A 149 5.60 14.02 12.39
CA ILE A 149 6.89 14.62 12.73
C ILE A 149 7.76 13.60 13.49
N ILE A 150 9.03 13.88 13.62
CA ILE A 150 9.92 13.09 14.50
C ILE A 150 10.12 13.81 15.82
N ILE A 151 9.74 13.17 16.91
CA ILE A 151 9.98 13.66 18.28
C ILE A 151 10.84 12.63 19.01
N ASN A 152 12.01 13.04 19.49
CA ASN A 152 12.95 12.17 20.20
C ASN A 152 13.29 10.86 19.45
N GLY A 153 13.38 10.94 18.11
CA GLY A 153 13.68 9.78 17.25
C GLY A 153 12.49 8.86 17.00
N GLN A 154 11.28 9.21 17.43
CA GLN A 154 10.06 8.44 17.21
C GLN A 154 9.10 9.18 16.29
N VAL A 155 8.35 8.41 15.51
CA VAL A 155 7.28 8.96 14.66
C VAL A 155 6.10 9.37 15.53
N ASP A 156 5.67 10.62 15.37
CA ASP A 156 4.48 11.16 15.98
C ASP A 156 3.52 11.65 14.88
N TYR A 157 2.43 10.94 14.68
CA TYR A 157 1.46 11.22 13.62
C TYR A 157 0.69 12.52 13.86
N ARG A 158 0.41 13.24 12.77
CA ARG A 158 -0.24 14.55 12.76
C ARG A 158 -1.39 14.60 11.75
N LEU A 159 -2.23 15.61 11.88
CA LEU A 159 -3.17 15.95 10.81
C LEU A 159 -2.39 16.32 9.54
N MET A 160 -3.00 16.07 8.38
CA MET A 160 -2.40 16.42 7.10
C MET A 160 -2.05 17.91 7.04
N GLY A 161 -0.77 18.19 6.79
CA GLY A 161 -0.22 19.55 6.74
C GLY A 161 0.29 20.09 8.08
N GLU A 162 0.15 19.35 9.19
CA GLU A 162 0.72 19.69 10.50
C GLU A 162 2.03 18.93 10.80
N GLY A 163 2.42 18.02 9.90
CA GLY A 163 3.68 17.30 9.94
C GLY A 163 4.78 17.98 9.14
N ASP A 164 5.84 17.24 8.89
CA ASP A 164 7.00 17.69 8.12
C ASP A 164 7.26 16.83 6.87
N LEU A 165 6.31 15.97 6.48
CA LEU A 165 6.39 15.30 5.19
C LEU A 165 6.22 16.33 4.06
N PRO A 166 6.97 16.18 2.95
CA PRO A 166 6.88 17.09 1.81
C PRO A 166 5.65 16.81 0.94
N VAL A 167 4.45 16.86 1.55
CA VAL A 167 3.18 16.46 0.90
C VAL A 167 2.93 17.21 -0.38
N LYS A 168 3.24 18.53 -0.42
CA LYS A 168 3.07 19.35 -1.63
C LYS A 168 3.98 18.89 -2.77
N ASP A 169 5.22 18.51 -2.45
CA ASP A 169 6.17 18.02 -3.45
C ASP A 169 5.74 16.64 -3.95
N ILE A 170 5.25 15.78 -3.06
CA ILE A 170 4.69 14.46 -3.41
C ILE A 170 3.53 14.61 -4.39
N LEU A 171 2.55 15.47 -4.09
CA LEU A 171 1.41 15.73 -4.98
C LEU A 171 1.87 16.32 -6.32
N SER A 172 2.86 17.21 -6.29
CA SER A 172 3.45 17.78 -7.51
C SER A 172 4.15 16.70 -8.34
N CYS A 173 4.86 15.77 -7.71
CA CYS A 173 5.51 14.65 -8.39
C CYS A 173 4.48 13.71 -9.03
N LEU A 174 3.41 13.37 -8.32
CA LEU A 174 2.31 12.56 -8.86
C LEU A 174 1.68 13.24 -10.09
N GLN A 175 1.38 14.55 -10.00
CA GLN A 175 0.81 15.31 -11.10
C GLN A 175 1.74 15.37 -12.32
N LYS A 176 3.04 15.64 -12.14
CA LYS A 176 4.03 15.68 -13.23
C LYS A 176 4.19 14.32 -13.93
N ASN A 177 3.93 13.23 -13.22
CA ASN A 177 3.98 11.87 -13.76
C ASN A 177 2.61 11.36 -14.25
N ASN A 178 1.64 12.27 -14.43
CA ASN A 178 0.30 11.96 -14.94
C ASN A 178 -0.43 10.90 -14.12
N TYR A 179 -0.15 10.81 -12.82
CA TYR A 179 -0.89 9.91 -11.93
C TYR A 179 -2.35 10.36 -11.86
N ASN A 180 -3.26 9.45 -12.14
CA ASN A 180 -4.71 9.68 -12.16
C ASN A 180 -5.47 8.65 -11.30
N GLY A 181 -4.75 7.89 -10.45
CA GLY A 181 -5.33 6.94 -9.53
C GLY A 181 -5.89 7.60 -8.26
N TYR A 182 -6.28 6.76 -7.33
CA TYR A 182 -6.82 7.19 -6.04
C TYR A 182 -5.72 7.60 -5.06
N ILE A 183 -6.03 8.60 -4.24
CA ILE A 183 -5.24 9.02 -3.08
C ILE A 183 -6.15 8.88 -1.85
N SER A 184 -5.78 8.02 -0.92
CA SER A 184 -6.50 7.79 0.33
C SER A 184 -5.76 8.38 1.51
N LEU A 185 -6.47 9.13 2.34
CA LEU A 185 -5.95 9.48 3.65
C LEU A 185 -6.00 8.23 4.56
N GLU A 186 -4.83 7.83 5.05
CA GLU A 186 -4.71 6.76 6.03
C GLU A 186 -4.67 7.35 7.44
N TRP A 187 -5.78 7.22 8.17
CA TRP A 187 -5.87 7.71 9.55
C TRP A 187 -5.50 6.62 10.53
N VAL A 188 -4.36 6.80 11.21
CA VAL A 188 -3.72 5.75 12.02
C VAL A 188 -4.17 5.72 13.48
N LYS A 189 -5.34 6.26 13.80
CA LYS A 189 -5.93 6.28 15.15
C LYS A 189 -5.90 4.92 15.85
N ARG A 190 -6.06 3.82 15.11
CA ARG A 190 -6.03 2.46 15.65
C ARG A 190 -4.71 2.11 16.35
N TRP A 191 -3.61 2.74 15.94
CA TRP A 191 -2.25 2.50 16.45
C TRP A 191 -1.67 3.69 17.20
N ALA A 192 -2.36 4.85 17.18
CA ALA A 192 -1.95 6.10 17.81
C ALA A 192 -3.13 6.69 18.59
N ASP A 193 -3.35 6.21 19.81
CA ASP A 193 -4.54 6.50 20.65
C ASP A 193 -4.73 8.00 20.95
N HIS A 194 -3.64 8.77 20.91
CA HIS A 194 -3.68 10.22 21.15
C HIS A 194 -4.33 11.02 20.03
N LEU A 195 -4.48 10.42 18.83
CA LEU A 195 -5.12 11.09 17.69
C LEU A 195 -6.63 11.25 17.91
N SER A 196 -7.20 12.28 17.32
CA SER A 196 -8.65 12.50 17.32
C SER A 196 -9.38 11.43 16.52
N ASP A 197 -10.65 11.19 16.84
CA ASP A 197 -11.49 10.27 16.07
C ASP A 197 -11.69 10.78 14.64
N ALA A 198 -11.73 9.88 13.68
CA ALA A 198 -11.87 10.21 12.26
C ALA A 198 -13.08 11.11 11.96
N GLY A 199 -14.21 10.89 12.65
CA GLY A 199 -15.41 11.73 12.50
C GLY A 199 -15.28 13.17 13.02
N ILE A 200 -14.15 13.52 13.66
CA ILE A 200 -13.83 14.91 14.08
C ILE A 200 -12.88 15.54 13.07
N VAL A 201 -12.08 14.70 12.38
CA VAL A 201 -11.01 15.13 11.46
C VAL A 201 -11.52 15.33 10.04
N PHE A 202 -12.57 14.60 9.67
CA PHE A 202 -13.26 14.62 8.38
C PHE A 202 -14.68 15.17 8.58
#